data_2cdec7d6ca87d71d569e1e984f1b70a6
#
_entry.id   2cdec7d6ca87d71d569e1e984f1b70a6
#
_cell.length_a   1.000
_cell.length_b   1.000
_cell.length_c   1.000
_cell.angle_alpha   90.00
_cell.angle_beta   90.00
_cell.angle_gamma   90.00
#
_symmetry.space_group_name_H-M   'P 1'
#
loop_
_entity.id
_entity.type
_entity.pdbx_description
1 polymer ?
#
loop_
_entity_poly.entity_id
_entity_poly.type
_entity_poly.pdbx_seq_one_letter_code
_entity_poly.pdbx_strand_id
1 'polypeptide(L)'
;MTKYLLAVSGGVDSMVLLDMVATNYHGFRGKYLSGAQFPADFIVAHYDHGIRGKVSAEDAEFVRQQCRNYGVAVRCGYGKLAAATGEAVARQYRYDFFRRVAEAIARDDPVYLATAHHQDDLLETIALNIVRGTGWRGLAPMNQPRVLRPLLDIAKAELVSYAIEHGLAWREDQTNDSPRYLRNRLRALLASRSPSNKAELIRLYERQKHLRRQIERELEHYCARHIARDKQGQLVLRRYDLIMLPSQVAIELLRYVTDGYLTSPQLQQLLLFAKVGRPGKQMLWKRVGVRLDTKLLYCRLSDLAIYK
;
A
#
# COMPACT_ATOMS: atom_id res chain seq x y z
N MET A 1 19.34 9.77 -7.05
CA MET A 1 18.54 10.63 -6.14
C MET A 1 17.15 10.07 -6.01
N THR A 2 16.61 9.98 -4.80
CA THR A 2 15.25 9.44 -4.58
C THR A 2 14.20 10.28 -5.28
N LYS A 3 13.27 9.64 -5.99
CA LYS A 3 12.15 10.31 -6.67
C LYS A 3 10.83 9.98 -5.99
N TYR A 4 9.88 10.91 -6.07
CA TYR A 4 8.57 10.80 -5.47
C TYR A 4 7.48 10.97 -6.50
N LEU A 5 6.56 10.00 -6.54
CA LEU A 5 5.38 10.05 -7.37
C LEU A 5 4.18 10.44 -6.49
N LEU A 6 3.62 11.63 -6.69
CA LEU A 6 2.45 12.10 -5.94
C LEU A 6 1.17 11.67 -6.65
N ALA A 7 0.36 10.83 -6.00
CA ALA A 7 -0.94 10.44 -6.53
C ALA A 7 -1.97 11.55 -6.26
N VAL A 8 -2.37 12.29 -7.29
CA VAL A 8 -3.32 13.41 -7.20
C VAL A 8 -4.58 13.10 -7.99
N SER A 9 -5.71 12.99 -7.29
CA SER A 9 -7.02 12.74 -7.92
C SER A 9 -7.77 14.02 -8.30
N GLY A 10 -7.41 15.17 -7.72
CA GLY A 10 -8.14 16.43 -7.82
C GLY A 10 -9.06 16.69 -6.63
N GLY A 11 -9.37 15.68 -5.81
CA GLY A 11 -10.14 15.84 -4.58
C GLY A 11 -9.33 16.52 -3.47
N VAL A 12 -10.03 17.07 -2.46
CA VAL A 12 -9.46 17.91 -1.40
C VAL A 12 -8.20 17.31 -0.76
N ASP A 13 -8.21 16.02 -0.39
CA ASP A 13 -7.08 15.38 0.30
C ASP A 13 -5.82 15.38 -0.56
N SER A 14 -5.98 15.09 -1.85
CA SER A 14 -4.87 15.04 -2.79
C SER A 14 -4.34 16.44 -3.16
N MET A 15 -5.22 17.45 -3.15
CA MET A 15 -4.83 18.84 -3.36
C MET A 15 -4.09 19.38 -2.15
N VAL A 16 -4.53 19.05 -0.93
CA VAL A 16 -3.81 19.37 0.31
C VAL A 16 -2.42 18.71 0.33
N LEU A 17 -2.32 17.43 -0.04
CA LEU A 17 -1.02 16.75 -0.15
C LEU A 17 -0.08 17.48 -1.10
N LEU A 18 -0.57 17.85 -2.29
CA LEU A 18 0.21 18.57 -3.30
C LEU A 18 0.70 19.92 -2.75
N ASP A 19 -0.18 20.70 -2.15
CA ASP A 19 0.14 21.99 -1.57
C ASP A 19 1.15 21.91 -0.42
N MET A 20 0.93 21.03 0.56
CA MET A 20 1.84 20.83 1.68
C MET A 20 3.25 20.39 1.22
N VAL A 21 3.33 19.59 0.16
CA VAL A 21 4.61 19.21 -0.44
C VAL A 21 5.24 20.40 -1.16
N ALA A 22 4.49 21.14 -1.96
CA ALA A 22 4.99 22.25 -2.74
C ALA A 22 5.51 23.40 -1.85
N THR A 23 4.71 23.80 -0.88
CA THR A 23 5.02 24.90 0.06
C THR A 23 5.99 24.49 1.18
N ASN A 24 6.26 23.19 1.34
CA ASN A 24 6.99 22.64 2.49
C ASN A 24 6.36 23.03 3.84
N TYR A 25 5.04 23.00 3.90
CA TYR A 25 4.28 23.43 5.07
C TYR A 25 4.84 22.83 6.37
N HIS A 26 5.25 23.69 7.31
CA HIS A 26 5.88 23.31 8.58
C HIS A 26 6.97 22.23 8.46
N GLY A 27 7.80 22.28 7.41
CA GLY A 27 8.87 21.30 7.20
C GLY A 27 8.39 19.93 6.73
N PHE A 28 7.23 19.86 6.10
CA PHE A 28 6.56 18.64 5.66
C PHE A 28 7.46 17.68 4.89
N ARG A 29 8.27 18.20 3.96
CA ARG A 29 9.21 17.38 3.17
C ARG A 29 10.30 16.75 4.02
N GLY A 30 10.81 17.48 5.03
CA GLY A 30 11.79 16.94 5.98
C GLY A 30 11.21 15.81 6.83
N LYS A 31 9.97 15.97 7.29
CA LYS A 31 9.28 15.01 8.15
C LYS A 31 8.89 13.71 7.42
N TYR A 32 8.42 13.79 6.19
CA TYR A 32 7.77 12.68 5.51
C TYR A 32 8.46 12.20 4.22
N LEU A 33 9.31 13.04 3.61
CA LEU A 33 9.85 12.84 2.28
C LEU A 33 11.37 13.02 2.22
N SER A 34 12.04 12.73 3.34
CA SER A 34 13.50 12.75 3.45
C SER A 34 14.16 14.06 2.97
N GLY A 35 13.47 15.19 3.11
CA GLY A 35 13.97 16.50 2.69
C GLY A 35 14.02 16.73 1.18
N ALA A 36 13.29 15.93 0.40
CA ALA A 36 13.25 16.04 -1.07
C ALA A 36 12.98 17.47 -1.56
N GLN A 37 13.56 17.81 -2.71
CA GLN A 37 13.50 19.15 -3.30
C GLN A 37 12.34 19.25 -4.29
N PHE A 38 11.43 20.19 -4.05
CA PHE A 38 10.31 20.46 -4.95
C PHE A 38 10.71 21.58 -5.94
N PRO A 39 10.36 21.48 -7.23
CA PRO A 39 9.66 20.35 -7.88
C PRO A 39 10.58 19.25 -8.40
N ALA A 40 11.92 19.40 -8.27
CA ALA A 40 12.93 18.61 -8.97
C ALA A 40 12.82 17.08 -8.70
N ASP A 41 12.44 16.68 -7.47
CA ASP A 41 12.36 15.27 -7.09
C ASP A 41 10.94 14.69 -7.20
N PHE A 42 9.98 15.48 -7.71
CA PHE A 42 8.57 15.12 -7.70
C PHE A 42 7.97 15.03 -9.11
N ILE A 43 7.08 14.07 -9.28
CA ILE A 43 6.18 13.96 -10.43
C ILE A 43 4.77 13.68 -9.91
N VAL A 44 3.78 14.38 -10.42
CA VAL A 44 2.38 14.10 -10.13
C VAL A 44 1.87 12.99 -11.06
N ALA A 45 1.11 12.04 -10.53
CA ALA A 45 0.38 11.03 -11.28
C ALA A 45 -1.11 11.18 -11.05
N HIS A 46 -1.84 11.43 -12.11
CA HIS A 46 -3.30 11.47 -12.13
C HIS A 46 -3.83 10.32 -12.97
N TYR A 47 -4.80 9.56 -12.45
CA TYR A 47 -5.44 8.47 -13.18
C TYR A 47 -6.95 8.67 -13.25
N ASP A 48 -7.43 8.89 -14.48
CA ASP A 48 -8.85 8.94 -14.79
C ASP A 48 -9.36 7.55 -15.15
N HIS A 49 -10.35 7.08 -14.43
CA HIS A 49 -10.98 5.78 -14.68
C HIS A 49 -11.86 5.75 -15.94
N GLY A 50 -12.21 6.90 -16.51
CA GLY A 50 -13.06 7.04 -17.70
C GLY A 50 -14.54 6.76 -17.44
N ILE A 51 -14.96 6.66 -16.17
CA ILE A 51 -16.34 6.29 -15.80
C ILE A 51 -17.33 7.41 -16.05
N ARG A 52 -16.90 8.70 -15.93
CA ARG A 52 -17.75 9.89 -15.98
C ARG A 52 -17.65 10.69 -17.29
N GLY A 53 -16.99 10.16 -18.31
CA GLY A 53 -16.90 10.79 -19.64
C GLY A 53 -16.29 12.20 -19.59
N LYS A 54 -17.07 13.24 -20.01
CA LYS A 54 -16.60 14.64 -20.06
C LYS A 54 -16.13 15.18 -18.72
N VAL A 55 -16.82 14.84 -17.61
CA VAL A 55 -16.45 15.29 -16.26
C VAL A 55 -15.06 14.79 -15.87
N SER A 56 -14.72 13.55 -16.23
CA SER A 56 -13.39 13.00 -15.99
C SER A 56 -12.28 13.78 -16.74
N ALA A 57 -12.56 14.22 -17.96
CA ALA A 57 -11.60 15.02 -18.73
C ALA A 57 -11.38 16.43 -18.11
N GLU A 58 -12.43 17.02 -17.55
CA GLU A 58 -12.36 18.29 -16.82
C GLU A 58 -11.54 18.15 -15.52
N ASP A 59 -11.70 17.04 -14.80
CA ASP A 59 -10.92 16.74 -13.60
C ASP A 59 -9.42 16.59 -13.94
N ALA A 60 -9.11 15.90 -15.04
CA ALA A 60 -7.74 15.77 -15.49
C ALA A 60 -7.12 17.11 -15.90
N GLU A 61 -7.89 17.99 -16.57
CA GLU A 61 -7.40 19.33 -16.94
C GLU A 61 -7.24 20.23 -15.70
N PHE A 62 -8.14 20.12 -14.74
CA PHE A 62 -7.99 20.79 -13.44
C PHE A 62 -6.67 20.40 -12.75
N VAL A 63 -6.36 19.10 -12.65
CA VAL A 63 -5.10 18.66 -12.05
C VAL A 63 -3.89 19.16 -12.84
N ARG A 64 -3.94 19.15 -14.19
CA ARG A 64 -2.85 19.71 -15.01
C ARG A 64 -2.64 21.19 -14.75
N GLN A 65 -3.74 21.95 -14.62
CA GLN A 65 -3.64 23.38 -14.32
C GLN A 65 -3.02 23.63 -12.95
N GLN A 66 -3.42 22.86 -11.92
CA GLN A 66 -2.80 22.97 -10.61
C GLN A 66 -1.31 22.61 -10.64
N CYS A 67 -0.93 21.56 -11.37
CA CYS A 67 0.48 21.20 -11.53
C CYS A 67 1.29 22.30 -12.24
N ARG A 68 0.71 22.99 -13.24
CA ARG A 68 1.34 24.18 -13.88
C ARG A 68 1.56 25.30 -12.86
N ASN A 69 0.56 25.59 -12.02
CA ASN A 69 0.65 26.63 -10.99
C ASN A 69 1.80 26.35 -9.99
N TYR A 70 2.01 25.09 -9.63
CA TYR A 70 3.11 24.65 -8.74
C TYR A 70 4.43 24.38 -9.47
N GLY A 71 4.48 24.45 -10.80
CA GLY A 71 5.68 24.18 -11.59
C GLY A 71 6.14 22.71 -11.54
N VAL A 72 5.25 21.75 -11.25
CA VAL A 72 5.56 20.32 -11.15
C VAL A 72 5.08 19.54 -12.37
N ALA A 73 5.90 18.59 -12.82
CA ALA A 73 5.54 17.72 -13.95
C ALA A 73 4.38 16.78 -13.58
N VAL A 74 3.46 16.53 -14.53
CA VAL A 74 2.34 15.62 -14.36
C VAL A 74 2.31 14.53 -15.43
N ARG A 75 1.93 13.32 -15.04
CA ARG A 75 1.61 12.18 -15.91
C ARG A 75 0.14 11.81 -15.71
N CYS A 76 -0.64 11.83 -16.78
CA CYS A 76 -2.05 11.43 -16.75
C CYS A 76 -2.21 10.07 -17.39
N GLY A 77 -2.95 9.17 -16.73
CA GLY A 77 -3.39 7.89 -17.26
C GLY A 77 -4.90 7.86 -17.43
N TYR A 78 -5.36 7.12 -18.44
CA TYR A 78 -6.77 7.01 -18.78
C TYR A 78 -7.18 5.55 -18.81
N GLY A 79 -8.26 5.22 -18.12
CA GLY A 79 -8.96 3.94 -18.18
C GLY A 79 -10.22 4.05 -19.05
N LYS A 80 -10.74 2.89 -19.44
CA LYS A 80 -12.08 2.76 -20.06
C LYS A 80 -12.87 1.76 -19.22
N LEU A 81 -13.08 2.09 -17.94
CA LEU A 81 -13.81 1.20 -17.04
C LEU A 81 -15.32 1.44 -17.18
N ALA A 82 -16.09 0.34 -17.18
CA ALA A 82 -17.54 0.43 -17.11
C ALA A 82 -17.99 0.98 -15.75
N ALA A 83 -19.12 1.68 -15.71
CA ALA A 83 -19.67 2.26 -14.47
C ALA A 83 -19.93 1.20 -13.37
N ALA A 84 -20.15 -0.06 -13.76
CA ALA A 84 -20.34 -1.20 -12.84
C ALA A 84 -19.02 -1.84 -12.36
N THR A 85 -17.86 -1.31 -12.75
CA THR A 85 -16.55 -1.86 -12.34
C THR A 85 -16.38 -1.74 -10.84
N GLY A 86 -16.13 -2.86 -10.17
CA GLY A 86 -15.92 -2.85 -8.71
C GLY A 86 -14.67 -2.07 -8.29
N GLU A 87 -14.70 -1.47 -7.10
CA GLU A 87 -13.63 -0.63 -6.53
C GLU A 87 -12.25 -1.32 -6.55
N ALA A 88 -12.20 -2.64 -6.27
CA ALA A 88 -10.95 -3.40 -6.26
C ALA A 88 -10.29 -3.44 -7.65
N VAL A 89 -11.07 -3.59 -8.71
CA VAL A 89 -10.59 -3.60 -10.09
C VAL A 89 -10.11 -2.21 -10.50
N ALA A 90 -10.91 -1.18 -10.23
CA ALA A 90 -10.53 0.22 -10.50
C ALA A 90 -9.23 0.59 -9.76
N ARG A 91 -9.09 0.18 -8.50
CA ARG A 91 -7.86 0.35 -7.72
C ARG A 91 -6.67 -0.37 -8.39
N GLN A 92 -6.85 -1.59 -8.90
CA GLN A 92 -5.77 -2.33 -9.56
C GLN A 92 -5.26 -1.57 -10.79
N TYR A 93 -6.14 -1.10 -11.69
CA TYR A 93 -5.75 -0.32 -12.86
C TYR A 93 -4.99 0.96 -12.49
N ARG A 94 -5.43 1.67 -11.46
CA ARG A 94 -4.76 2.87 -10.97
C ARG A 94 -3.36 2.57 -10.45
N TYR A 95 -3.18 1.50 -9.66
CA TYR A 95 -1.86 1.12 -9.16
C TYR A 95 -0.95 0.56 -10.24
N ASP A 96 -1.49 -0.11 -11.25
CA ASP A 96 -0.73 -0.55 -12.43
C ASP A 96 -0.23 0.64 -13.26
N PHE A 97 -1.01 1.71 -13.34
CA PHE A 97 -0.57 2.97 -13.94
C PHE A 97 0.55 3.62 -13.11
N PHE A 98 0.38 3.75 -11.81
CA PHE A 98 1.43 4.32 -10.94
C PHE A 98 2.73 3.54 -11.04
N ARG A 99 2.66 2.22 -11.09
CA ARG A 99 3.82 1.36 -11.29
C ARG A 99 4.54 1.67 -12.60
N ARG A 100 3.82 1.72 -13.72
CA ARG A 100 4.41 2.05 -15.03
C ARG A 100 5.08 3.42 -15.04
N VAL A 101 4.45 4.42 -14.42
CA VAL A 101 5.06 5.75 -14.31
C VAL A 101 6.31 5.70 -13.45
N ALA A 102 6.26 5.01 -12.32
CA ALA A 102 7.42 4.87 -11.43
C ALA A 102 8.58 4.14 -12.11
N GLU A 103 8.32 3.05 -12.85
CA GLU A 103 9.32 2.32 -13.64
C GLU A 103 9.96 3.22 -14.71
N ALA A 104 9.16 4.06 -15.38
CA ALA A 104 9.66 4.98 -16.40
C ALA A 104 10.57 6.10 -15.86
N ILE A 105 10.44 6.46 -14.58
CA ILE A 105 11.23 7.53 -13.95
C ILE A 105 12.32 7.02 -13.01
N ALA A 106 12.30 5.74 -12.68
CA ALA A 106 13.20 5.15 -11.68
C ALA A 106 14.69 5.24 -12.09
N ARG A 107 15.01 5.14 -13.37
CA ARG A 107 16.38 4.92 -13.83
C ARG A 107 17.02 3.86 -12.91
N ASP A 108 18.03 4.26 -12.09
CA ASP A 108 18.67 3.40 -11.08
C ASP A 108 18.25 3.76 -9.64
N ASP A 109 17.39 4.75 -9.47
CA ASP A 109 17.01 5.30 -8.17
C ASP A 109 15.66 4.75 -7.67
N PRO A 110 15.47 4.61 -6.34
CA PRO A 110 14.18 4.21 -5.80
C PRO A 110 13.14 5.30 -6.01
N VAL A 111 11.94 4.89 -6.43
CA VAL A 111 10.77 5.76 -6.51
C VAL A 111 9.79 5.41 -5.40
N TYR A 112 9.32 6.43 -4.68
CA TYR A 112 8.29 6.30 -3.65
C TYR A 112 6.97 6.89 -4.13
N LEU A 113 5.88 6.15 -3.95
CA LEU A 113 4.54 6.63 -4.21
C LEU A 113 3.97 7.31 -2.97
N ALA A 114 3.67 8.60 -3.02
CA ALA A 114 2.95 9.29 -1.95
C ALA A 114 1.46 9.40 -2.28
N THR A 115 0.62 9.00 -1.34
CA THR A 115 -0.84 9.02 -1.47
C THR A 115 -1.49 9.82 -0.35
N ALA A 116 -2.62 10.45 -0.63
CA ALA A 116 -3.36 11.31 0.29
C ALA A 116 -4.30 10.55 1.23
N HIS A 117 -3.98 9.30 1.59
CA HIS A 117 -4.75 8.59 2.61
C HIS A 117 -4.57 9.28 3.96
N HIS A 118 -5.67 9.51 4.65
CA HIS A 118 -5.74 10.23 5.92
C HIS A 118 -6.24 9.34 7.07
N GLN A 119 -6.38 9.90 8.27
CA GLN A 119 -6.71 9.17 9.48
C GLN A 119 -8.06 8.42 9.37
N ASP A 120 -9.08 9.05 8.77
CA ASP A 120 -10.38 8.40 8.62
C ASP A 120 -10.31 7.19 7.67
N ASP A 121 -9.51 7.23 6.59
CA ASP A 121 -9.25 6.07 5.73
C ASP A 121 -8.58 4.92 6.49
N LEU A 122 -7.66 5.26 7.41
CA LEU A 122 -7.03 4.28 8.28
C LEU A 122 -8.06 3.59 9.18
N LEU A 123 -8.90 4.37 9.86
CA LEU A 123 -9.95 3.85 10.73
C LEU A 123 -10.96 2.98 9.97
N GLU A 124 -11.40 3.41 8.79
CA GLU A 124 -12.26 2.62 7.89
C GLU A 124 -11.60 1.27 7.53
N THR A 125 -10.31 1.31 7.20
CA THR A 125 -9.57 0.11 6.79
C THR A 125 -9.38 -0.86 7.96
N ILE A 126 -9.10 -0.36 9.16
CA ILE A 126 -9.01 -1.19 10.38
C ILE A 126 -10.36 -1.83 10.67
N ALA A 127 -11.46 -1.05 10.68
CA ALA A 127 -12.81 -1.56 10.91
C ALA A 127 -13.20 -2.63 9.88
N LEU A 128 -12.92 -2.39 8.60
CA LEU A 128 -13.17 -3.35 7.53
C LEU A 128 -12.39 -4.66 7.74
N ASN A 129 -11.14 -4.57 8.17
CA ASN A 129 -10.29 -5.71 8.43
C ASN A 129 -10.75 -6.50 9.67
N ILE A 130 -11.23 -5.84 10.71
CA ILE A 130 -11.84 -6.48 11.88
C ILE A 130 -13.07 -7.28 11.44
N VAL A 131 -13.99 -6.67 10.70
CA VAL A 131 -15.21 -7.34 10.19
C VAL A 131 -14.87 -8.54 9.30
N ARG A 132 -13.78 -8.47 8.53
CA ARG A 132 -13.32 -9.57 7.67
C ARG A 132 -12.51 -10.64 8.40
N GLY A 133 -12.21 -10.48 9.68
CA GLY A 133 -11.42 -11.44 10.45
C GLY A 133 -9.97 -11.61 9.96
N THR A 134 -9.34 -10.56 9.48
CA THR A 134 -8.00 -10.65 8.84
C THR A 134 -6.83 -10.89 9.81
N GLY A 135 -7.10 -11.11 11.09
CA GLY A 135 -6.08 -11.34 12.11
C GLY A 135 -5.25 -10.09 12.45
N TRP A 136 -4.20 -10.29 13.24
CA TRP A 136 -3.40 -9.19 13.80
C TRP A 136 -2.74 -8.28 12.76
N ARG A 137 -2.35 -8.81 11.59
CA ARG A 137 -1.78 -8.00 10.50
C ARG A 137 -2.79 -7.01 9.90
N GLY A 138 -4.06 -7.35 9.94
CA GLY A 138 -5.13 -6.48 9.49
C GLY A 138 -5.37 -5.28 10.40
N LEU A 139 -4.89 -5.32 11.64
CA LEU A 139 -4.93 -4.20 12.59
C LEU A 139 -3.82 -3.17 12.34
N ALA A 140 -2.79 -3.53 11.56
CA ALA A 140 -1.76 -2.61 11.08
C ALA A 140 -1.76 -2.56 9.54
N PRO A 141 -2.84 -2.02 8.91
CA PRO A 141 -2.93 -1.91 7.46
C PRO A 141 -2.00 -0.83 6.90
N MET A 142 -2.04 -0.66 5.58
CA MET A 142 -1.35 0.43 4.87
C MET A 142 0.18 0.44 5.03
N ASN A 143 0.79 -0.75 5.17
CA ASN A 143 2.23 -0.92 5.37
C ASN A 143 2.91 -1.51 4.11
N GLN A 144 2.57 -0.98 2.92
CA GLN A 144 3.25 -1.38 1.70
C GLN A 144 4.60 -0.67 1.61
N PRO A 145 5.68 -1.41 1.26
CA PRO A 145 6.97 -0.79 1.00
C PRO A 145 6.84 0.20 -0.16
N ARG A 146 7.60 1.29 -0.10
CA ARG A 146 7.63 2.37 -1.11
C ARG A 146 6.30 3.12 -1.32
N VAL A 147 5.29 2.91 -0.45
CA VAL A 147 4.06 3.72 -0.45
C VAL A 147 4.00 4.56 0.81
N LEU A 148 4.18 5.85 0.65
CA LEU A 148 4.13 6.84 1.73
C LEU A 148 2.71 7.39 1.88
N ARG A 149 2.32 7.68 3.10
CA ARG A 149 1.02 8.27 3.43
C ARG A 149 1.23 9.42 4.43
N PRO A 150 1.72 10.56 3.95
CA PRO A 150 2.11 11.65 4.83
C PRO A 150 0.95 12.27 5.62
N LEU A 151 -0.30 12.07 5.17
CA LEU A 151 -1.51 12.59 5.82
C LEU A 151 -2.17 11.60 6.77
N LEU A 152 -1.58 10.43 7.02
CA LEU A 152 -2.23 9.34 7.75
C LEU A 152 -2.56 9.68 9.21
N ASP A 153 -1.85 10.63 9.79
CA ASP A 153 -2.04 11.09 11.17
C ASP A 153 -2.99 12.31 11.26
N ILE A 154 -3.50 12.80 10.12
CA ILE A 154 -4.34 14.01 10.03
C ILE A 154 -5.79 13.59 9.77
N ALA A 155 -6.73 14.15 10.53
CA ALA A 155 -8.14 13.91 10.36
C ALA A 155 -8.68 14.59 9.09
N LYS A 156 -9.72 14.01 8.46
CA LYS A 156 -10.36 14.60 7.26
C LYS A 156 -10.81 16.04 7.48
N ALA A 157 -11.38 16.35 8.66
CA ALA A 157 -11.83 17.69 8.98
C ALA A 157 -10.68 18.71 8.97
N GLU A 158 -9.51 18.35 9.48
CA GLU A 158 -8.33 19.20 9.48
C GLU A 158 -7.83 19.47 8.05
N LEU A 159 -7.89 18.47 7.15
CA LEU A 159 -7.53 18.66 5.75
C LEU A 159 -8.47 19.62 5.04
N VAL A 160 -9.77 19.54 5.32
CA VAL A 160 -10.77 20.47 4.76
C VAL A 160 -10.53 21.89 5.29
N SER A 161 -10.32 22.04 6.60
CA SER A 161 -9.98 23.34 7.19
C SER A 161 -8.73 23.94 6.55
N TYR A 162 -7.67 23.15 6.42
CA TYR A 162 -6.44 23.57 5.74
C TYR A 162 -6.73 24.06 4.30
N ALA A 163 -7.51 23.30 3.54
CA ALA A 163 -7.82 23.66 2.15
C ALA A 163 -8.58 24.99 2.05
N ILE A 164 -9.51 25.25 2.97
CA ILE A 164 -10.27 26.49 3.06
C ILE A 164 -9.35 27.65 3.45
N GLU A 165 -8.55 27.50 4.49
CA GLU A 165 -7.64 28.53 5.00
C GLU A 165 -6.58 28.96 3.98
N HIS A 166 -6.13 28.01 3.12
CA HIS A 166 -5.14 28.30 2.09
C HIS A 166 -5.76 28.58 0.72
N GLY A 167 -7.09 28.71 0.63
CA GLY A 167 -7.79 29.03 -0.61
C GLY A 167 -7.57 28.02 -1.75
N LEU A 168 -7.37 26.73 -1.38
CA LEU A 168 -7.15 25.70 -2.38
C LEU A 168 -8.45 25.41 -3.15
N ALA A 169 -8.33 25.23 -4.45
CA ALA A 169 -9.42 24.69 -5.26
C ALA A 169 -9.34 23.16 -5.30
N TRP A 170 -10.48 22.49 -5.29
CA TRP A 170 -10.60 21.02 -5.45
C TRP A 170 -11.89 20.66 -6.19
N ARG A 171 -11.97 19.39 -6.62
CA ARG A 171 -13.15 18.80 -7.25
C ARG A 171 -13.85 17.86 -6.28
N GLU A 172 -15.18 17.93 -6.20
CA GLU A 172 -15.98 17.01 -5.39
C GLU A 172 -16.40 15.80 -6.21
N ASP A 173 -16.22 14.62 -5.64
CA ASP A 173 -16.68 13.35 -6.24
C ASP A 173 -18.03 12.95 -5.65
N GLN A 174 -19.11 13.26 -6.36
CA GLN A 174 -20.50 12.94 -5.94
C GLN A 174 -20.80 11.43 -5.93
N THR A 175 -19.91 10.57 -6.43
CA THR A 175 -20.19 9.12 -6.52
C THR A 175 -19.84 8.32 -5.26
N ASN A 176 -19.24 8.96 -4.26
CA ASN A 176 -18.70 8.28 -3.07
C ASN A 176 -19.71 7.96 -1.95
N ASP A 177 -21.00 8.36 -2.06
CA ASP A 177 -21.94 8.33 -0.93
C ASP A 177 -22.95 7.16 -0.93
N SER A 178 -22.81 6.20 -1.85
CA SER A 178 -23.76 5.09 -1.91
C SER A 178 -23.66 4.16 -0.68
N PRO A 179 -24.72 4.00 0.16
CA PRO A 179 -24.71 3.13 1.33
C PRO A 179 -24.65 1.63 0.99
N ARG A 180 -24.70 1.30 -0.29
CA ARG A 180 -24.63 -0.08 -0.82
C ARG A 180 -23.33 -0.77 -0.47
N TYR A 181 -22.25 -0.02 -0.29
CA TYR A 181 -20.92 -0.57 -0.01
C TYR A 181 -20.65 -0.65 1.50
N LEU A 182 -20.10 -1.80 1.95
CA LEU A 182 -19.73 -2.02 3.36
C LEU A 182 -18.84 -0.88 3.90
N ARG A 183 -17.94 -0.37 3.07
CA ARG A 183 -17.03 0.72 3.43
C ARG A 183 -17.80 1.99 3.81
N ASN A 184 -18.82 2.38 3.03
CA ASN A 184 -19.62 3.57 3.32
C ASN A 184 -20.46 3.40 4.59
N ARG A 185 -20.97 2.18 4.85
CA ARG A 185 -21.66 1.87 6.12
C ARG A 185 -20.72 1.98 7.31
N LEU A 186 -19.48 1.50 7.18
CA LEU A 186 -18.47 1.63 8.23
C LEU A 186 -18.05 3.09 8.44
N ARG A 187 -17.95 3.88 7.37
CA ARG A 187 -17.70 5.33 7.44
C ARG A 187 -18.76 6.04 8.25
N ALA A 188 -20.05 5.81 7.96
CA ALA A 188 -21.16 6.38 8.72
C ALA A 188 -21.13 5.95 10.19
N LEU A 189 -20.85 4.67 10.47
CA LEU A 189 -20.70 4.16 11.84
C LEU A 189 -19.54 4.83 12.58
N LEU A 190 -18.39 5.00 11.94
CA LEU A 190 -17.21 5.64 12.53
C LEU A 190 -17.46 7.15 12.73
N ALA A 191 -18.19 7.81 11.83
CA ALA A 191 -18.56 9.22 11.98
C ALA A 191 -19.38 9.47 13.25
N SER A 192 -20.27 8.52 13.61
CA SER A 192 -21.09 8.60 14.83
C SER A 192 -20.34 8.22 16.12
N ARG A 193 -19.11 7.73 16.05
CA ARG A 193 -18.34 7.34 17.24
C ARG A 193 -17.66 8.53 17.90
N SER A 194 -17.52 8.44 19.23
CA SER A 194 -16.86 9.47 20.03
C SER A 194 -15.37 9.60 19.64
N PRO A 195 -14.77 10.78 19.82
CA PRO A 195 -13.33 10.96 19.61
C PRO A 195 -12.48 9.98 20.43
N SER A 196 -12.92 9.61 21.64
CA SER A 196 -12.24 8.62 22.50
C SER A 196 -12.15 7.25 21.82
N ASN A 197 -13.26 6.74 21.25
CA ASN A 197 -13.28 5.44 20.57
C ASN A 197 -12.37 5.43 19.34
N LYS A 198 -12.32 6.53 18.57
CA LYS A 198 -11.40 6.67 17.43
C LYS A 198 -9.95 6.65 17.90
N ALA A 199 -9.65 7.38 18.98
CA ALA A 199 -8.30 7.39 19.57
C ALA A 199 -7.85 6.02 20.07
N GLU A 200 -8.77 5.18 20.58
CA GLU A 200 -8.43 3.79 20.97
C GLU A 200 -8.05 2.92 19.77
N LEU A 201 -8.77 3.04 18.64
CA LEU A 201 -8.41 2.34 17.42
C LEU A 201 -7.05 2.78 16.87
N ILE A 202 -6.73 4.09 16.97
CA ILE A 202 -5.43 4.61 16.55
C ILE A 202 -4.32 4.08 17.47
N ARG A 203 -4.53 4.06 18.80
CA ARG A 203 -3.56 3.47 19.74
C ARG A 203 -3.33 1.98 19.47
N LEU A 204 -4.40 1.24 19.18
CA LEU A 204 -4.29 -0.17 18.78
C LEU A 204 -3.46 -0.32 17.50
N TYR A 205 -3.73 0.50 16.49
CA TYR A 205 -2.96 0.51 15.24
C TYR A 205 -1.47 0.77 15.48
N GLU A 206 -1.12 1.82 16.23
CA GLU A 206 0.29 2.16 16.49
C GLU A 206 1.01 1.04 17.27
N ARG A 207 0.34 0.42 18.25
CA ARG A 207 0.87 -0.74 18.97
C ARG A 207 1.10 -1.93 18.02
N GLN A 208 0.14 -2.24 17.16
CA GLN A 208 0.28 -3.35 16.20
C GLN A 208 1.35 -3.06 15.13
N LYS A 209 1.45 -1.83 14.67
CA LYS A 209 2.50 -1.38 13.75
C LYS A 209 3.90 -1.53 14.37
N HIS A 210 4.04 -1.18 15.66
CA HIS A 210 5.29 -1.36 16.39
C HIS A 210 5.66 -2.86 16.51
N LEU A 211 4.74 -3.70 16.97
CA LEU A 211 4.94 -5.15 17.08
C LEU A 211 5.28 -5.78 15.73
N ARG A 212 4.59 -5.36 14.67
CA ARG A 212 4.88 -5.82 13.32
C ARG A 212 6.31 -5.52 12.90
N ARG A 213 6.81 -4.31 13.16
CA ARG A 213 8.20 -3.94 12.87
C ARG A 213 9.22 -4.75 13.67
N GLN A 214 8.89 -5.12 14.92
CA GLN A 214 9.73 -6.01 15.72
C GLN A 214 9.78 -7.40 15.09
N ILE A 215 8.63 -7.99 14.75
CA ILE A 215 8.56 -9.30 14.10
C ILE A 215 9.33 -9.30 12.76
N GLU A 216 9.17 -8.27 11.94
CA GLU A 216 9.86 -8.16 10.65
C GLU A 216 11.38 -8.09 10.82
N ARG A 217 11.89 -7.36 11.82
CA ARG A 217 13.33 -7.35 12.16
C ARG A 217 13.85 -8.69 12.64
N GLU A 218 13.10 -9.38 13.52
CA GLU A 218 13.49 -10.71 13.99
C GLU A 218 13.51 -11.73 12.84
N LEU A 219 12.54 -11.67 11.94
CA LEU A 219 12.53 -12.50 10.73
C LEU A 219 13.71 -12.21 9.80
N GLU A 220 14.06 -10.94 9.62
CA GLU A 220 15.21 -10.52 8.83
C GLU A 220 16.51 -11.10 9.42
N HIS A 221 16.72 -10.94 10.74
CA HIS A 221 17.89 -11.50 11.43
C HIS A 221 17.93 -13.02 11.36
N TYR A 222 16.78 -13.68 11.52
CA TYR A 222 16.69 -15.12 11.39
C TYR A 222 17.04 -15.57 9.96
N CYS A 223 16.44 -14.93 8.95
CA CYS A 223 16.69 -15.27 7.57
C CYS A 223 18.14 -15.06 7.17
N ALA A 224 18.77 -13.99 7.62
CA ALA A 224 20.19 -13.73 7.34
C ALA A 224 21.13 -14.82 7.87
N ARG A 225 20.76 -15.51 8.94
CA ARG A 225 21.55 -16.56 9.58
C ARG A 225 21.24 -17.98 9.10
N HIS A 226 19.99 -18.24 8.73
CA HIS A 226 19.48 -19.60 8.53
C HIS A 226 19.00 -19.90 7.11
N ILE A 227 18.84 -18.90 6.26
CA ILE A 227 18.36 -19.07 4.88
C ILE A 227 19.46 -18.71 3.91
N ALA A 228 19.87 -19.68 3.12
CA ALA A 228 20.86 -19.49 2.06
C ALA A 228 20.18 -19.17 0.72
N ARG A 229 20.97 -18.71 -0.26
CA ARG A 229 20.59 -18.69 -1.66
C ARG A 229 21.45 -19.70 -2.42
N ASP A 230 20.83 -20.47 -3.29
CA ASP A 230 21.55 -21.37 -4.18
C ASP A 230 22.15 -20.61 -5.37
N LYS A 231 22.87 -21.33 -6.26
CA LYS A 231 23.48 -20.76 -7.47
C LYS A 231 22.47 -20.18 -8.47
N GLN A 232 21.19 -20.52 -8.33
CA GLN A 232 20.09 -20.05 -9.15
C GLN A 232 19.31 -18.91 -8.47
N GLY A 233 19.79 -18.41 -7.32
CA GLY A 233 19.16 -17.34 -6.55
C GLY A 233 17.92 -17.78 -5.75
N GLN A 234 17.58 -19.08 -5.70
CA GLN A 234 16.47 -19.60 -4.93
C GLN A 234 16.79 -19.55 -3.43
N LEU A 235 15.80 -19.21 -2.62
CA LEU A 235 15.93 -19.28 -1.17
C LEU A 235 15.87 -20.73 -0.71
N VAL A 236 16.81 -21.12 0.14
CA VAL A 236 16.96 -22.48 0.63
C VAL A 236 16.76 -22.52 2.15
N LEU A 237 15.72 -23.20 2.58
CA LEU A 237 15.33 -23.36 3.98
C LEU A 237 15.54 -24.80 4.42
N ARG A 238 16.04 -25.00 5.65
CA ARG A 238 16.08 -26.33 6.22
C ARG A 238 14.68 -26.77 6.63
N ARG A 239 14.25 -27.91 6.12
CA ARG A 239 12.93 -28.49 6.41
C ARG A 239 12.72 -28.73 7.92
N TYR A 240 13.77 -29.19 8.59
CA TYR A 240 13.77 -29.42 10.03
C TYR A 240 13.38 -28.17 10.82
N ASP A 241 13.93 -27.01 10.48
CA ASP A 241 13.62 -25.76 11.17
C ASP A 241 12.13 -25.42 11.05
N LEU A 242 11.53 -25.57 9.85
CA LEU A 242 10.10 -25.35 9.64
C LEU A 242 9.21 -26.34 10.41
N ILE A 243 9.67 -27.56 10.62
CA ILE A 243 8.93 -28.57 11.38
C ILE A 243 8.93 -28.23 12.87
N MET A 244 10.09 -27.80 13.39
CA MET A 244 10.29 -27.55 14.82
C MET A 244 9.74 -26.21 15.31
N LEU A 245 9.59 -25.25 14.42
CA LEU A 245 8.99 -23.95 14.78
C LEU A 245 7.49 -24.09 15.13
N PRO A 246 6.99 -23.33 16.11
CA PRO A 246 5.55 -23.17 16.32
C PRO A 246 4.87 -22.77 15.00
N SER A 247 3.72 -23.36 14.70
CA SER A 247 3.05 -23.19 13.39
C SER A 247 2.84 -21.73 12.98
N GLN A 248 2.51 -20.86 13.94
CA GLN A 248 2.33 -19.42 13.66
C GLN A 248 3.64 -18.75 13.27
N VAL A 249 4.75 -19.10 13.93
CA VAL A 249 6.09 -18.57 13.61
C VAL A 249 6.54 -19.06 12.23
N ALA A 250 6.33 -20.36 11.95
CA ALA A 250 6.65 -20.93 10.63
C ALA A 250 5.83 -20.27 9.50
N ILE A 251 4.55 -19.97 9.73
CA ILE A 251 3.70 -19.23 8.78
C ILE A 251 4.25 -17.81 8.53
N GLU A 252 4.65 -17.10 9.58
CA GLU A 252 5.22 -15.76 9.42
C GLU A 252 6.58 -15.79 8.70
N LEU A 253 7.42 -16.77 8.98
CA LEU A 253 8.67 -17.01 8.25
C LEU A 253 8.39 -17.30 6.77
N LEU A 254 7.47 -18.19 6.45
CA LEU A 254 7.09 -18.50 5.08
C LEU A 254 6.48 -17.27 4.37
N ARG A 255 5.69 -16.48 5.08
CA ARG A 255 5.16 -15.20 4.56
C ARG A 255 6.29 -14.24 4.19
N TYR A 256 7.28 -14.09 5.05
CA TYR A 256 8.45 -13.24 4.83
C TYR A 256 9.25 -13.73 3.62
N VAL A 257 9.58 -15.01 3.58
CA VAL A 257 10.36 -15.64 2.50
C VAL A 257 9.64 -15.57 1.14
N THR A 258 8.31 -15.63 1.14
CA THR A 258 7.50 -15.53 -0.08
C THR A 258 7.09 -14.08 -0.41
N ASP A 259 7.71 -13.09 0.24
CA ASP A 259 7.45 -11.66 0.05
C ASP A 259 5.93 -11.32 0.14
N GLY A 260 5.20 -12.04 0.99
CA GLY A 260 3.76 -11.89 1.17
C GLY A 260 2.92 -12.22 -0.09
N TYR A 261 3.47 -12.92 -1.10
CA TYR A 261 2.72 -13.32 -2.30
C TYR A 261 1.64 -14.38 -2.04
N LEU A 262 1.78 -15.12 -0.96
CA LEU A 262 0.84 -16.16 -0.60
C LEU A 262 -0.22 -15.66 0.39
N THR A 263 -1.45 -16.08 0.16
CA THR A 263 -2.56 -15.87 1.10
C THR A 263 -2.41 -16.77 2.34
N SER A 264 -3.13 -16.46 3.43
CA SER A 264 -3.06 -17.28 4.65
C SER A 264 -3.39 -18.75 4.42
N PRO A 265 -4.42 -19.14 3.66
CA PRO A 265 -4.66 -20.54 3.30
C PRO A 265 -3.50 -21.18 2.52
N GLN A 266 -2.91 -20.44 1.55
CA GLN A 266 -1.77 -20.94 0.78
C GLN A 266 -0.52 -21.14 1.64
N LEU A 267 -0.28 -20.27 2.61
CA LEU A 267 0.81 -20.43 3.58
C LEU A 267 0.60 -21.65 4.48
N GLN A 268 -0.63 -21.93 4.91
CA GLN A 268 -0.97 -23.15 5.65
C GLN A 268 -0.72 -24.41 4.81
N GLN A 269 -1.12 -24.39 3.52
CA GLN A 269 -0.83 -25.47 2.59
C GLN A 269 0.68 -25.67 2.40
N LEU A 270 1.44 -24.57 2.25
CA LEU A 270 2.90 -24.62 2.12
C LEU A 270 3.55 -25.19 3.38
N LEU A 271 3.11 -24.80 4.58
CA LEU A 271 3.60 -25.34 5.82
C LEU A 271 3.30 -26.84 5.96
N LEU A 272 2.07 -27.25 5.61
CA LEU A 272 1.71 -28.67 5.60
C LEU A 272 2.58 -29.45 4.59
N PHE A 273 2.78 -28.90 3.38
CA PHE A 273 3.67 -29.49 2.38
C PHE A 273 5.10 -29.63 2.90
N ALA A 274 5.64 -28.62 3.58
CA ALA A 274 6.95 -28.70 4.21
C ALA A 274 7.04 -29.80 5.28
N LYS A 275 5.96 -30.01 6.08
CA LYS A 275 5.92 -30.99 7.16
C LYS A 275 5.77 -32.43 6.68
N VAL A 276 4.86 -32.71 5.76
CA VAL A 276 4.45 -34.07 5.38
C VAL A 276 4.64 -34.40 3.89
N GLY A 277 5.08 -33.45 3.11
CA GLY A 277 5.29 -33.66 1.67
C GLY A 277 6.38 -34.69 1.37
N ARG A 278 6.24 -35.38 0.23
CA ARG A 278 7.26 -36.32 -0.25
C ARG A 278 8.37 -35.55 -0.97
N PRO A 279 9.65 -35.93 -0.77
CA PRO A 279 10.78 -35.36 -1.52
C PRO A 279 10.56 -35.47 -3.05
N GLY A 280 11.08 -34.48 -3.79
CA GLY A 280 10.91 -34.37 -5.23
C GLY A 280 9.61 -33.72 -5.69
N LYS A 281 8.64 -33.51 -4.80
CA LYS A 281 7.39 -32.81 -5.14
C LYS A 281 7.57 -31.30 -5.18
N GLN A 282 6.70 -30.67 -5.95
CA GLN A 282 6.67 -29.21 -6.14
C GLN A 282 5.25 -28.65 -5.93
N MET A 283 5.21 -27.40 -5.48
CA MET A 283 3.98 -26.59 -5.47
C MET A 283 4.26 -25.30 -6.22
N LEU A 284 3.27 -24.84 -7.00
CA LEU A 284 3.38 -23.65 -7.82
C LEU A 284 2.16 -22.76 -7.59
N TRP A 285 2.42 -21.50 -7.27
CA TRP A 285 1.46 -20.40 -7.30
C TRP A 285 1.93 -19.35 -8.31
N LYS A 286 1.09 -18.40 -8.66
CA LYS A 286 1.35 -17.44 -9.74
C LYS A 286 2.74 -16.80 -9.70
N ARG A 287 3.33 -16.60 -8.52
CA ARG A 287 4.63 -15.92 -8.32
C ARG A 287 5.60 -16.68 -7.41
N VAL A 288 5.17 -17.79 -6.86
CA VAL A 288 5.97 -18.56 -5.90
C VAL A 288 6.01 -20.01 -6.35
N GLY A 289 7.19 -20.48 -6.65
CA GLY A 289 7.46 -21.90 -6.87
C GLY A 289 8.23 -22.49 -5.71
N VAL A 290 7.80 -23.63 -5.21
CA VAL A 290 8.45 -24.32 -4.09
C VAL A 290 8.72 -25.77 -4.46
N ARG A 291 9.96 -26.23 -4.21
CA ARG A 291 10.38 -27.63 -4.38
C ARG A 291 10.84 -28.17 -3.03
N LEU A 292 10.41 -29.36 -2.70
CA LEU A 292 10.78 -30.07 -1.48
C LEU A 292 11.80 -31.16 -1.78
N ASP A 293 12.88 -31.15 -1.00
CA ASP A 293 13.83 -32.26 -0.91
C ASP A 293 13.70 -32.93 0.47
N THR A 294 14.47 -33.98 0.72
CA THR A 294 14.45 -34.70 2.01
C THR A 294 14.74 -33.78 3.20
N LYS A 295 15.73 -32.90 3.06
CA LYS A 295 16.23 -32.01 4.12
C LYS A 295 15.93 -30.53 3.87
N LEU A 296 15.61 -30.13 2.64
CA LEU A 296 15.59 -28.75 2.20
C LEU A 296 14.27 -28.41 1.50
N LEU A 297 13.86 -27.16 1.66
CA LEU A 297 12.78 -26.53 0.91
C LEU A 297 13.40 -25.41 0.07
N TYR A 298 13.23 -25.44 -1.23
CA TYR A 298 13.67 -24.43 -2.18
C TYR A 298 12.49 -23.54 -2.56
N CYS A 299 12.66 -22.24 -2.41
CA CYS A 299 11.62 -21.26 -2.75
C CYS A 299 12.15 -20.31 -3.82
N ARG A 300 11.46 -20.26 -4.97
CA ARG A 300 11.73 -19.34 -6.07
C ARG A 300 10.62 -18.31 -6.16
N LEU A 301 11.00 -17.04 -6.20
CA LEU A 301 10.11 -15.93 -6.52
C LEU A 301 10.30 -15.56 -8.00
N SER A 302 9.20 -15.40 -8.75
CA SER A 302 9.31 -14.86 -10.11
C SER A 302 9.41 -13.33 -10.03
N ASP A 303 10.46 -12.79 -10.64
CA ASP A 303 10.69 -11.35 -10.72
C ASP A 303 9.55 -10.69 -11.49
N LEU A 304 8.68 -10.01 -10.78
CA LEU A 304 7.80 -8.96 -11.30
C LEU A 304 7.04 -8.33 -10.12
N ALA A 305 7.56 -7.29 -9.51
CA ALA A 305 6.76 -6.18 -8.99
C ALA A 305 7.49 -5.25 -8.04
N ILE A 306 7.50 -3.99 -8.39
CA ILE A 306 7.98 -2.89 -7.56
C ILE A 306 6.89 -2.37 -6.60
N TYR A 307 5.60 -2.70 -6.84
CA TYR A 307 4.48 -2.24 -6.00
C TYR A 307 3.44 -3.34 -5.77
N LYS A 308 3.31 -3.79 -4.54
CA LYS A 308 2.14 -4.50 -4.00
C LYS A 308 1.30 -3.57 -3.15
#